data_778995cae80419dd2af753358adf111a
#
_entry.id   778995cae80419dd2af753358adf111a
#
_cell.length_a   1.000
_cell.length_b   1.000
_cell.length_c   1.000
_cell.angle_alpha   90.00
_cell.angle_beta   90.00
_cell.angle_gamma   90.00
#
_symmetry.space_group_name_H-M   'P 1'
#
loop_
_entity.id
_entity.type
_entity.pdbx_description
1 polymer ?
#
loop_
_entity_poly.entity_id
_entity_poly.type
_entity_poly.pdbx_seq_one_letter_code
_entity_poly.pdbx_strand_id
1 'polypeptide(L)'
;MKSLLSTQSPKHVVFENLASVAQALGHAHRLELLESLGQGSRNVEDLAKAAGLTLANASRHLQLLRRARLVESDRQGKRVFYRLAGDVEVVALLQSLSRVGERNIAEVQGVMRDFFAKRDALEPISRAELADRLTS
;
A
#
# COMPACT_ATOMS: atom_id res chain seq x y z
N MET A 1 -1.19 -27.50 17.65
CA MET A 1 -0.30 -26.33 17.51
C MET A 1 1.17 -26.70 17.66
N LYS A 2 1.54 -27.26 18.80
CA LYS A 2 2.94 -27.67 19.00
C LYS A 2 3.43 -28.72 17.99
N SER A 3 2.56 -29.65 17.59
CA SER A 3 2.91 -30.65 16.59
C SER A 3 3.18 -30.05 15.21
N LEU A 4 2.43 -29.02 14.82
CA LEU A 4 2.64 -28.32 13.56
C LEU A 4 3.97 -27.56 13.56
N LEU A 5 4.29 -26.89 14.66
CA LEU A 5 5.55 -26.17 14.80
C LEU A 5 6.75 -27.12 14.83
N SER A 6 6.59 -28.33 15.43
CA SER A 6 7.66 -29.29 15.50
C SER A 6 7.96 -29.96 14.16
N THR A 7 7.01 -29.97 13.22
CA THR A 7 7.19 -30.57 11.89
C THR A 7 7.71 -29.59 10.83
N GLN A 8 7.64 -28.30 11.12
CA GLN A 8 8.10 -27.26 10.18
C GLN A 8 9.53 -26.82 10.53
N SER A 9 10.34 -26.59 9.51
CA SER A 9 11.68 -26.05 9.72
C SER A 9 11.58 -24.61 10.25
N PRO A 10 12.52 -24.17 11.08
CA PRO A 10 12.57 -22.76 11.52
C PRO A 10 12.58 -21.76 10.37
N LYS A 11 13.27 -22.09 9.30
CA LYS A 11 13.33 -21.27 8.10
C LYS A 11 11.94 -21.07 7.49
N HIS A 12 11.15 -22.15 7.41
CA HIS A 12 9.80 -22.09 6.85
C HIS A 12 8.88 -21.20 7.69
N VAL A 13 8.98 -21.29 9.01
CA VAL A 13 8.21 -20.45 9.93
C VAL A 13 8.54 -18.97 9.72
N VAL A 14 9.81 -18.66 9.56
CA VAL A 14 10.25 -17.27 9.28
C VAL A 14 9.63 -16.77 7.95
N PHE A 15 9.72 -17.57 6.90
CA PHE A 15 9.17 -17.18 5.60
C PHE A 15 7.65 -17.06 5.60
N GLU A 16 6.94 -17.88 6.36
CA GLU A 16 5.49 -17.72 6.54
C GLU A 16 5.16 -16.38 7.20
N ASN A 17 5.95 -15.99 8.18
CA ASN A 17 5.76 -14.72 8.86
C ASN A 17 6.01 -13.54 7.90
N LEU A 18 7.09 -13.61 7.13
CA LEU A 18 7.39 -12.59 6.12
C LEU A 18 6.27 -12.50 5.07
N ALA A 19 5.75 -13.63 4.64
CA ALA A 19 4.64 -13.69 3.69
C ALA A 19 3.38 -13.04 4.27
N SER A 20 3.11 -13.24 5.56
CA SER A 20 1.99 -12.61 6.26
C SER A 20 2.10 -11.08 6.25
N VAL A 21 3.28 -10.56 6.51
CA VAL A 21 3.54 -9.11 6.43
C VAL A 21 3.35 -8.60 5.00
N ALA A 22 3.89 -9.31 4.03
CA ALA A 22 3.75 -8.96 2.61
C ALA A 22 2.28 -8.97 2.17
N GLN A 23 1.50 -9.92 2.67
CA GLN A 23 0.06 -10.00 2.38
C GLN A 23 -0.68 -8.78 2.94
N ALA A 24 -0.32 -8.32 4.12
CA ALA A 24 -0.90 -7.12 4.70
C ALA A 24 -0.59 -5.88 3.86
N LEU A 25 0.55 -5.84 3.19
CA LEU A 25 0.94 -4.76 2.27
C LEU A 25 0.29 -4.88 0.89
N GLY A 26 -0.27 -6.02 0.55
CA GLY A 26 -0.76 -6.33 -0.78
C GLY A 26 -2.12 -5.76 -1.13
N HIS A 27 -2.37 -4.50 -0.77
CA HIS A 27 -3.63 -3.82 -1.08
C HIS A 27 -3.37 -2.32 -1.19
N ALA A 28 -3.83 -1.72 -2.29
CA ALA A 28 -3.58 -0.31 -2.56
C ALA A 28 -3.99 0.63 -1.42
N HIS A 29 -5.18 0.42 -0.87
CA HIS A 29 -5.67 1.26 0.23
C HIS A 29 -4.81 1.13 1.49
N ARG A 30 -4.30 -0.07 1.76
CA ARG A 30 -3.41 -0.26 2.92
C ARG A 30 -2.08 0.46 2.73
N LEU A 31 -1.54 0.44 1.51
CA LEU A 31 -0.32 1.20 1.19
C LEU A 31 -0.54 2.70 1.33
N GLU A 32 -1.68 3.20 0.88
CA GLU A 32 -2.05 4.61 1.03
C GLU A 32 -2.17 5.02 2.50
N LEU A 33 -2.78 4.17 3.32
CA LEU A 33 -2.90 4.42 4.75
C LEU A 33 -1.53 4.47 5.43
N LEU A 34 -0.64 3.55 5.08
CA LEU A 34 0.73 3.54 5.62
C LEU A 34 1.50 4.78 5.21
N GLU A 35 1.36 5.22 3.98
CA GLU A 35 1.99 6.46 3.50
C GLU A 35 1.52 7.66 4.32
N SER A 36 0.22 7.77 4.54
CA SER A 36 -0.34 8.83 5.37
C SER A 36 0.23 8.82 6.79
N LEU A 37 0.37 7.63 7.37
CA LEU A 37 0.93 7.46 8.72
C LEU A 37 2.43 7.73 8.76
N GLY A 38 3.12 7.63 7.63
CA GLY A 38 4.52 8.02 7.53
C GLY A 38 4.76 9.49 7.83
N GLN A 39 3.73 10.31 7.74
CA GLN A 39 3.78 11.74 8.04
C GLN A 39 3.44 12.06 9.50
N GLY A 40 3.00 11.08 10.26
CA GLY A 40 2.67 11.23 11.66
C GLY A 40 1.39 10.50 12.06
N SER A 41 1.14 10.47 13.35
CA SER A 41 -0.06 9.85 13.92
C SER A 41 -1.33 10.56 13.44
N ARG A 42 -2.36 9.79 13.12
CA ARG A 42 -3.65 10.32 12.65
C ARG A 42 -4.80 9.49 13.19
N ASN A 43 -5.96 10.12 13.36
CA ASN A 43 -7.16 9.39 13.75
C ASN A 43 -7.80 8.69 12.53
N VAL A 44 -8.67 7.73 12.81
CA VAL A 44 -9.31 6.88 11.78
C VAL A 44 -10.14 7.70 10.80
N GLU A 45 -10.84 8.71 11.30
CA GLU A 45 -11.70 9.57 10.48
C GLU A 45 -10.88 10.32 9.43
N ASP A 46 -9.75 10.89 9.82
CA ASP A 46 -8.86 11.61 8.90
C ASP A 46 -8.23 10.65 7.89
N LEU A 47 -7.83 9.47 8.34
CA LEU A 47 -7.25 8.44 7.47
C LEU A 47 -8.28 7.95 6.43
N ALA A 48 -9.51 7.70 6.86
CA ALA A 48 -10.57 7.28 5.96
C ALA A 48 -10.84 8.33 4.89
N LYS A 49 -10.92 9.59 5.30
CA LYS A 49 -11.17 10.72 4.41
C LYS A 49 -10.04 10.88 3.38
N ALA A 50 -8.79 10.81 3.85
CA ALA A 50 -7.62 10.95 2.98
C ALA A 50 -7.54 9.83 1.93
N ALA A 51 -7.94 8.62 2.29
CA ALA A 51 -7.89 7.45 1.40
C ALA A 51 -9.17 7.26 0.57
N GLY A 52 -10.18 8.11 0.78
CA GLY A 52 -11.47 7.97 0.10
C GLY A 52 -12.23 6.71 0.52
N LEU A 53 -12.09 6.30 1.76
CA LEU A 53 -12.71 5.09 2.31
C LEU A 53 -13.84 5.44 3.27
N THR A 54 -14.78 4.52 3.43
CA THR A 54 -15.73 4.59 4.54
C THR A 54 -14.97 4.36 5.85
N LEU A 55 -15.52 4.84 6.94
CA LEU A 55 -14.93 4.64 8.27
C LEU A 55 -14.76 3.15 8.56
N ALA A 56 -15.77 2.34 8.25
CA ALA A 56 -15.74 0.90 8.47
C ALA A 56 -14.63 0.21 7.67
N ASN A 57 -14.45 0.57 6.40
CA ASN A 57 -13.42 -0.02 5.55
C ASN A 57 -12.02 0.40 6.00
N ALA A 58 -11.84 1.68 6.32
CA ALA A 58 -10.56 2.16 6.85
C ALA A 58 -10.19 1.43 8.14
N SER A 59 -11.14 1.30 9.05
CA SER A 59 -10.97 0.61 10.32
C SER A 59 -10.53 -0.85 10.11
N ARG A 60 -11.17 -1.54 9.18
CA ARG A 60 -10.86 -2.93 8.85
C ARG A 60 -9.44 -3.07 8.30
N HIS A 61 -9.06 -2.20 7.37
CA HIS A 61 -7.70 -2.22 6.83
C HIS A 61 -6.65 -1.91 7.90
N LEU A 62 -6.93 -0.94 8.75
CA LEU A 62 -6.02 -0.57 9.84
C LEU A 62 -5.86 -1.70 10.86
N GLN A 63 -6.92 -2.44 11.14
CA GLN A 63 -6.86 -3.60 12.02
C GLN A 63 -6.00 -4.73 11.42
N LEU A 64 -6.09 -4.94 10.10
CA LEU A 64 -5.23 -5.91 9.41
C LEU A 64 -3.77 -5.50 9.49
N LEU A 65 -3.48 -4.21 9.28
CA LEU A 65 -2.13 -3.66 9.42
C LEU A 65 -1.60 -3.80 10.85
N ARG A 66 -2.47 -3.61 11.83
CA ARG A 66 -2.12 -3.76 13.23
C ARG A 66 -1.77 -5.20 13.58
N ARG A 67 -2.53 -6.18 13.07
CA ARG A 67 -2.23 -7.60 13.27
C ARG A 67 -0.88 -7.99 12.68
N ALA A 68 -0.51 -7.38 11.56
CA ALA A 68 0.79 -7.58 10.94
C ALA A 68 1.90 -6.78 11.63
N ARG A 69 1.57 -6.02 12.66
CA ARG A 69 2.50 -5.20 13.43
C ARG A 69 3.18 -4.10 12.61
N LEU A 70 2.48 -3.60 11.62
CA LEU A 70 2.94 -2.46 10.81
C LEU A 70 2.48 -1.13 11.40
N VAL A 71 1.40 -1.16 12.16
CA VAL A 71 0.86 0.02 12.84
C VAL A 71 0.51 -0.31 14.28
N GLU A 72 0.46 0.72 15.10
CA GLU A 72 -0.02 0.66 16.47
C GLU A 72 -1.19 1.63 16.62
N SER A 73 -2.09 1.36 17.56
CA SER A 73 -3.23 2.22 17.83
C SER A 73 -3.24 2.68 19.26
N ASP A 74 -3.80 3.86 19.46
CA ASP A 74 -3.94 4.48 20.77
C ASP A 74 -5.25 5.24 20.83
N ARG A 75 -5.99 5.06 21.93
CA ARG A 75 -7.25 5.74 22.12
C ARG A 75 -7.03 7.05 22.85
N GLN A 76 -7.49 8.14 22.25
CA GLN A 76 -7.45 9.46 22.86
C GLN A 76 -8.87 10.03 22.91
N GLY A 77 -9.50 9.94 24.08
CA GLY A 77 -10.91 10.32 24.23
C GLY A 77 -11.82 9.40 23.43
N LYS A 78 -12.60 9.97 22.53
CA LYS A 78 -13.53 9.23 21.66
C LYS A 78 -12.88 8.79 20.34
N ARG A 79 -11.64 9.19 20.08
CA ARG A 79 -10.97 8.92 18.81
C ARG A 79 -9.89 7.87 18.97
N VAL A 80 -9.71 7.08 17.92
CA VAL A 80 -8.63 6.12 17.83
C VAL A 80 -7.59 6.67 16.87
N PHE A 81 -6.36 6.79 17.35
CA PHE A 81 -5.22 7.24 16.56
C PHE A 81 -4.36 6.06 16.18
N TYR A 82 -3.84 6.10 14.98
CA TYR A 82 -2.89 5.10 14.49
C TYR A 82 -1.54 5.76 14.20
N ARG A 83 -0.49 5.00 14.33
CA ARG A 83 0.88 5.41 13.98
C ARG A 83 1.64 4.22 13.44
N LEU A 84 2.73 4.46 12.72
CA LEU A 84 3.59 3.37 12.26
C LEU A 84 4.28 2.71 13.46
N ALA A 85 4.35 1.38 13.43
CA ALA A 85 5.10 0.60 14.41
C ALA A 85 6.55 0.50 13.90
N GLY A 86 7.49 1.13 14.62
CA GLY A 86 8.88 1.19 14.17
C GLY A 86 9.02 2.02 12.89
N ASP A 87 8.81 3.31 12.98
CA ASP A 87 8.78 4.28 11.88
C ASP A 87 9.89 4.06 10.87
N VAL A 88 11.13 3.96 11.34
CA VAL A 88 12.32 3.88 10.47
C VAL A 88 12.22 2.65 9.57
N GLU A 89 11.87 1.51 10.14
CA GLU A 89 11.80 0.24 9.42
C GLU A 89 10.65 0.21 8.41
N VAL A 90 9.47 0.66 8.83
CA VAL A 90 8.29 0.64 7.97
C VAL A 90 8.45 1.65 6.83
N VAL A 91 8.95 2.84 7.12
CA VAL A 91 9.23 3.85 6.07
C VAL A 91 10.27 3.31 5.08
N ALA A 92 11.33 2.68 5.55
CA ALA A 92 12.35 2.08 4.69
C ALA A 92 11.76 0.97 3.79
N LEU A 93 10.88 0.15 4.36
CA LEU A 93 10.19 -0.90 3.61
C LEU A 93 9.33 -0.31 2.49
N LEU A 94 8.55 0.71 2.79
CA LEU A 94 7.70 1.39 1.80
C LEU A 94 8.55 2.07 0.71
N GLN A 95 9.65 2.68 1.08
CA GLN A 95 10.57 3.30 0.13
C GLN A 95 11.18 2.26 -0.81
N SER A 96 11.59 1.11 -0.29
CA SER A 96 12.13 0.02 -1.09
C SER A 96 11.07 -0.56 -2.03
N LEU A 97 9.86 -0.74 -1.52
CA LEU A 97 8.73 -1.21 -2.33
C LEU A 97 8.45 -0.23 -3.47
N SER A 98 8.47 1.06 -3.19
CA SER A 98 8.26 2.11 -4.19
C SER A 98 9.32 2.05 -5.29
N ARG A 99 10.59 1.87 -4.92
CA ARG A 99 11.66 1.75 -5.91
C ARG A 99 11.50 0.54 -6.81
N VAL A 100 11.08 -0.59 -6.26
CA VAL A 100 10.77 -1.78 -7.05
C VAL A 100 9.58 -1.52 -7.97
N GLY A 101 8.53 -0.91 -7.43
CA GLY A 101 7.31 -0.60 -8.18
C GLY A 101 7.52 0.41 -9.30
N GLU A 102 8.41 1.39 -9.11
CA GLU A 102 8.71 2.41 -10.11
C GLU A 102 9.16 1.80 -11.45
N ARG A 103 9.94 0.74 -11.41
CA ARG A 103 10.36 0.06 -12.64
C ARG A 103 9.18 -0.49 -13.41
N ASN A 104 8.24 -1.12 -12.70
CA ASN A 104 7.03 -1.66 -13.31
C ASN A 104 6.13 -0.57 -13.88
N ILE A 105 6.00 0.53 -13.16
CA ILE A 105 5.22 1.70 -13.60
C ILE A 105 5.83 2.28 -14.87
N ALA A 106 7.15 2.43 -14.91
CA ALA A 106 7.85 2.96 -16.08
C ALA A 106 7.64 2.06 -17.31
N GLU A 107 7.68 0.74 -17.13
CA GLU A 107 7.40 -0.23 -18.21
C GLU A 107 5.96 -0.10 -18.71
N VAL A 108 4.99 -0.04 -17.81
CA VAL A 108 3.58 0.11 -18.16
C VAL A 108 3.35 1.41 -18.90
N GLN A 109 3.93 2.51 -18.45
CA GLN A 109 3.83 3.79 -19.12
C GLN A 109 4.47 3.77 -20.51
N GLY A 110 5.60 3.06 -20.65
CA GLY A 110 6.25 2.87 -21.94
C GLY A 110 5.38 2.10 -22.91
N VAL A 111 4.79 0.98 -22.47
CA VAL A 111 3.87 0.17 -23.26
C VAL A 111 2.64 0.99 -23.67
N MET A 112 2.08 1.76 -22.75
CA MET A 112 0.92 2.62 -23.05
C MET A 112 1.27 3.71 -24.06
N ARG A 113 2.43 4.35 -23.93
CA ARG A 113 2.88 5.35 -24.90
C ARG A 113 3.02 4.76 -26.29
N ASP A 114 3.63 3.59 -26.40
CA ASP A 114 3.80 2.90 -27.66
C ASP A 114 2.45 2.53 -28.28
N PHE A 115 1.53 2.03 -27.48
CA PHE A 115 0.19 1.70 -27.91
C PHE A 115 -0.55 2.92 -28.46
N PHE A 116 -0.52 4.04 -27.73
CA PHE A 116 -1.18 5.27 -28.16
C PHE A 116 -0.49 5.91 -29.37
N ALA A 117 0.82 5.81 -29.46
CA ALA A 117 1.55 6.30 -30.64
C ALA A 117 1.12 5.55 -31.92
N LYS A 118 0.99 4.22 -31.84
CA LYS A 118 0.49 3.42 -32.97
C LYS A 118 -0.96 3.75 -33.30
N ARG A 119 -1.78 3.97 -32.31
CA ARG A 119 -3.18 4.37 -32.49
C ARG A 119 -3.30 5.74 -33.15
N ASP A 120 -2.46 6.69 -32.75
CA ASP A 120 -2.41 8.04 -33.33
C ASP A 120 -2.02 8.03 -34.80
N ALA A 121 -1.21 7.07 -35.22
CA ALA A 121 -0.86 6.88 -36.61
C ALA A 121 -2.07 6.42 -37.47
N LEU A 122 -3.05 5.79 -36.83
CA LEU A 122 -4.27 5.27 -37.49
C LEU A 122 -5.47 6.20 -37.30
N GLU A 123 -5.58 6.83 -36.13
CA GLU A 123 -6.66 7.73 -35.76
C GLU A 123 -6.06 9.04 -35.23
N PRO A 124 -6.27 10.19 -35.89
CA PRO A 124 -5.67 11.45 -35.42
C PRO A 124 -6.34 11.92 -34.13
N ILE A 125 -5.62 11.74 -33.03
CA ILE A 125 -5.96 12.31 -31.72
C ILE A 125 -4.83 13.26 -31.35
N SER A 126 -5.17 14.46 -30.85
CA SER A 126 -4.15 15.41 -30.42
C SER A 126 -3.38 14.91 -29.21
N ARG A 127 -2.10 15.30 -29.11
CA ARG A 127 -1.27 14.94 -27.94
C ARG A 127 -1.81 15.54 -26.65
N ALA A 128 -2.46 16.67 -26.73
CA ALA A 128 -3.09 17.32 -25.58
C ALA A 128 -4.25 16.48 -25.04
N GLU A 129 -5.06 15.91 -25.92
CA GLU A 129 -6.15 15.01 -25.54
C GLU A 129 -5.64 13.73 -24.89
N LEU A 130 -4.55 13.17 -25.42
CA LEU A 130 -3.92 12.00 -24.84
C LEU A 130 -3.36 12.29 -23.46
N ALA A 131 -2.68 13.42 -23.28
CA ALA A 131 -2.16 13.82 -22.00
C ALA A 131 -3.28 13.99 -20.96
N ASP A 132 -4.38 14.61 -21.34
CA ASP A 132 -5.57 14.77 -20.51
C ASP A 132 -6.14 13.40 -20.06
N ARG A 133 -6.26 12.48 -20.99
CA ARG A 133 -6.78 11.13 -20.70
C ARG A 133 -5.87 10.32 -19.77
N LEU A 134 -4.56 10.52 -19.89
CA LEU A 134 -3.59 9.81 -19.06
C LEU A 134 -3.45 10.40 -17.65
N THR A 135 -3.76 11.69 -17.49
CA THR A 135 -3.66 12.37 -16.20
C THR A 135 -4.98 12.47 -15.44
N SER A 136 -6.08 12.17 -16.08
CA SER A 136 -7.42 12.21 -15.44
C SER A 136 -7.80 10.89 -14.72
#